data_cedd2bd6f416898612495dbb8e4db59d
#
_entry.id   cedd2bd6f416898612495dbb8e4db59d
#
_cell.length_a   1.000
_cell.length_b   1.000
_cell.length_c   1.000
_cell.angle_alpha   90.00
_cell.angle_beta   90.00
_cell.angle_gamma   90.00
#
_symmetry.space_group_name_H-M   'P 1'
#
loop_
_entity.id
_entity.type
_entity.pdbx_description
1 polymer ?
#
loop_
_entity_poly.entity_id
_entity_poly.type
_entity_poly.pdbx_seq_one_letter_code
_entity_poly.pdbx_strand_id
1 'polypeptide(L)'
;MTGHPAYLRFPHLRGELVAFTAEDDVWVAPLEGGRAWRVSADNMPVNHPRISPDGTTVAWTSTRDGAPEVHVAPVDGGSSKRLTYWGSSRTSVRGWTPDGQVLAISTSGQASLRRSWARAVPLDGGPADTLPYGIVGDVAHGPRDGQVLLLSAPMGREAAWWKRYRGGTAGKLWIRRGDTDDEGGDARFVRVHEELDGNIEYPLWVGERIAFLSDHEGVGAVYSSLPDGSDLRRHTSVEGFYARHAATDGTRVVYASAGELWLLDDLVDAEPRRIDVRLGGQRTDLQPYPVTAARWFG
;
A
#
# COMPACT_ATOMS: atom_id res chain seq x y z
N MET A 1 -17.20 -4.38 28.13
CA MET A 1 -15.84 -3.81 28.09
C MET A 1 -15.72 -3.11 26.74
N THR A 2 -15.83 -1.80 26.70
CA THR A 2 -15.63 -0.99 25.51
C THR A 2 -14.12 -0.82 25.34
N GLY A 3 -13.46 -1.78 24.66
CA GLY A 3 -12.09 -1.61 24.21
C GLY A 3 -12.05 -0.41 23.28
N HIS A 4 -11.04 0.45 23.40
CA HIS A 4 -10.79 1.48 22.39
C HIS A 4 -10.60 0.78 21.06
N PRO A 5 -11.30 1.22 19.98
CA PRO A 5 -11.12 0.63 18.66
C PRO A 5 -9.66 0.81 18.25
N ALA A 6 -9.02 -0.27 17.82
CA ALA A 6 -7.67 -0.21 17.28
C ALA A 6 -7.66 0.65 16.03
N TYR A 7 -6.55 1.37 15.80
CA TYR A 7 -6.36 2.17 14.59
C TYR A 7 -5.80 1.27 13.48
N LEU A 8 -6.63 0.93 12.50
CA LEU A 8 -6.31 0.00 11.42
C LEU A 8 -5.72 0.74 10.21
N ARG A 9 -4.63 0.22 9.66
CA ARG A 9 -3.88 0.86 8.57
C ARG A 9 -3.37 -0.16 7.54
N PHE A 10 -2.98 0.32 6.37
CA PHE A 10 -2.31 -0.43 5.31
C PHE A 10 -3.03 -1.73 4.92
N PRO A 11 -4.34 -1.70 4.62
CA PRO A 11 -5.03 -2.92 4.23
C PRO A 11 -4.52 -3.48 2.90
N HIS A 12 -4.64 -4.79 2.75
CA HIS A 12 -4.48 -5.52 1.49
C HIS A 12 -5.41 -6.73 1.50
N LEU A 13 -6.04 -7.02 0.39
CA LEU A 13 -6.95 -8.15 0.28
C LEU A 13 -6.46 -9.19 -0.74
N ARG A 14 -6.81 -10.45 -0.52
CA ARG A 14 -6.65 -11.53 -1.47
C ARG A 14 -7.63 -12.66 -1.15
N GLY A 15 -8.42 -13.09 -2.14
CA GLY A 15 -9.49 -14.05 -1.88
C GLY A 15 -10.44 -13.54 -0.79
N GLU A 16 -10.70 -14.35 0.21
CA GLU A 16 -11.58 -14.00 1.33
C GLU A 16 -10.83 -13.49 2.57
N LEU A 17 -9.60 -12.97 2.39
CA LEU A 17 -8.77 -12.48 3.47
C LEU A 17 -8.42 -11.00 3.28
N VAL A 18 -8.31 -10.28 4.40
CA VAL A 18 -7.73 -8.95 4.49
C VAL A 18 -6.58 -8.94 5.48
N ALA A 19 -5.39 -8.51 5.03
CA ALA A 19 -4.24 -8.22 5.88
C ALA A 19 -4.20 -6.72 6.17
N PHE A 20 -3.77 -6.34 7.37
CA PHE A 20 -3.66 -4.94 7.78
C PHE A 20 -2.67 -4.80 8.93
N THR A 21 -2.34 -3.56 9.30
CA THR A 21 -1.52 -3.29 10.49
C THR A 21 -2.35 -2.68 11.59
N ALA A 22 -2.12 -3.15 12.80
CA ALA A 22 -2.64 -2.59 14.04
C ALA A 22 -1.67 -2.92 15.19
N GLU A 23 -1.56 -2.04 16.17
CA GLU A 23 -0.75 -2.28 17.38
C GLU A 23 0.70 -2.74 17.07
N ASP A 24 1.32 -2.11 16.06
CA ASP A 24 2.70 -2.40 15.59
C ASP A 24 2.91 -3.84 15.11
N ASP A 25 1.84 -4.52 14.71
CA ASP A 25 1.88 -5.86 14.14
C ASP A 25 1.03 -6.00 12.87
N VAL A 26 1.33 -7.05 12.12
CA VAL A 26 0.54 -7.51 10.98
C VAL A 26 -0.56 -8.45 11.47
N TRP A 27 -1.77 -8.19 11.05
CA TRP A 27 -2.96 -8.97 11.33
C TRP A 27 -3.64 -9.41 10.04
N VAL A 28 -4.35 -10.52 10.11
CA VAL A 28 -5.21 -11.02 9.03
C VAL A 28 -6.60 -11.33 9.58
N ALA A 29 -7.61 -11.08 8.80
CA ALA A 29 -9.00 -11.37 9.14
C ALA A 29 -9.77 -11.87 7.91
N PRO A 30 -10.94 -12.52 8.10
CA PRO A 30 -11.88 -12.73 6.99
C PRO A 30 -12.32 -11.38 6.40
N LEU A 31 -12.46 -11.32 5.08
CA LEU A 31 -12.89 -10.12 4.36
C LEU A 31 -14.33 -9.68 4.74
N GLU A 32 -15.18 -10.63 5.09
CA GLU A 32 -16.53 -10.38 5.61
C GLU A 32 -16.52 -9.83 7.05
N GLY A 33 -15.33 -9.69 7.66
CA GLY A 33 -15.19 -9.24 9.03
C GLY A 33 -15.09 -10.39 10.03
N GLY A 34 -14.98 -10.05 11.31
CA GLY A 34 -14.90 -11.02 12.40
C GLY A 34 -13.57 -10.96 13.17
N ARG A 35 -13.14 -12.09 13.72
CA ARG A 35 -11.93 -12.15 14.54
C ARG A 35 -10.69 -12.17 13.67
N ALA A 36 -9.80 -11.21 13.91
CA ALA A 36 -8.47 -11.20 13.33
C ALA A 36 -7.50 -12.07 14.14
N TRP A 37 -6.48 -12.59 13.45
CA TRP A 37 -5.33 -13.24 14.07
C TRP A 37 -4.04 -12.50 13.74
N ARG A 38 -3.09 -12.59 14.64
CA ARG A 38 -1.79 -11.91 14.49
C ARG A 38 -0.83 -12.80 13.69
N VAL A 39 -0.19 -12.20 12.69
CA VAL A 39 0.82 -12.86 11.83
C VAL A 39 2.24 -12.52 12.29
N SER A 40 2.47 -11.30 12.75
CA SER A 40 3.77 -10.86 13.26
C SER A 40 3.76 -10.63 14.77
N ALA A 41 4.93 -10.59 15.38
CA ALA A 41 5.16 -10.19 16.76
C ALA A 41 6.38 -9.25 16.83
N ASP A 42 6.37 -8.23 15.97
CA ASP A 42 7.54 -7.38 15.76
C ASP A 42 7.73 -6.37 16.88
N ASN A 43 6.64 -5.92 17.54
CA ASN A 43 6.62 -4.89 18.57
C ASN A 43 7.30 -3.57 18.16
N MET A 44 7.42 -3.34 16.87
CA MET A 44 8.00 -2.18 16.22
C MET A 44 7.16 -1.81 15.00
N PRO A 45 7.17 -0.58 14.53
CA PRO A 45 6.34 -0.17 13.41
C PRO A 45 6.48 -1.09 12.20
N VAL A 46 5.35 -1.64 11.78
CA VAL A 46 5.20 -2.43 10.56
C VAL A 46 4.27 -1.72 9.59
N ASN A 47 4.47 -1.91 8.30
CA ASN A 47 3.61 -1.31 7.28
C ASN A 47 3.54 -2.15 6.00
N HIS A 48 2.55 -1.83 5.18
CA HIS A 48 2.31 -2.39 3.86
C HIS A 48 2.34 -3.92 3.82
N PRO A 49 1.52 -4.63 4.66
CA PRO A 49 1.36 -6.05 4.48
C PRO A 49 0.75 -6.34 3.11
N ARG A 50 1.23 -7.37 2.43
CA ARG A 50 0.78 -7.79 1.09
C ARG A 50 0.67 -9.30 1.05
N ILE A 51 -0.55 -9.81 0.92
CA ILE A 51 -0.80 -11.26 0.73
C ILE A 51 -0.33 -11.63 -0.67
N SER A 52 0.36 -12.76 -0.79
CA SER A 52 0.87 -13.28 -2.07
C SER A 52 -0.25 -13.65 -3.04
N PRO A 53 0.04 -13.70 -4.36
CA PRO A 53 -0.96 -14.05 -5.37
C PRO A 53 -1.64 -15.40 -5.13
N ASP A 54 -0.94 -16.37 -4.54
CA ASP A 54 -1.47 -17.68 -4.18
C ASP A 54 -2.21 -17.71 -2.82
N GLY A 55 -2.21 -16.59 -2.08
CA GLY A 55 -2.91 -16.46 -0.80
C GLY A 55 -2.20 -17.11 0.40
N THR A 56 -0.99 -17.64 0.24
CA THR A 56 -0.33 -18.45 1.29
C THR A 56 0.63 -17.69 2.19
N THR A 57 1.18 -16.58 1.70
CA THR A 57 2.25 -15.80 2.36
C THR A 57 1.84 -14.34 2.50
N VAL A 58 2.25 -13.71 3.59
CA VAL A 58 2.19 -12.25 3.76
C VAL A 58 3.61 -11.70 3.77
N ALA A 59 3.87 -10.68 2.95
CA ALA A 59 5.08 -9.88 2.99
C ALA A 59 4.78 -8.52 3.63
N TRP A 60 5.69 -7.96 4.42
CA TRP A 60 5.55 -6.64 5.01
C TRP A 60 6.90 -5.96 5.24
N THR A 61 6.85 -4.68 5.53
CA THR A 61 8.01 -3.92 5.99
C THR A 61 8.01 -3.83 7.49
N SER A 62 9.14 -4.16 8.12
CA SER A 62 9.35 -4.06 9.57
C SER A 62 10.62 -3.31 9.91
N THR A 63 10.59 -2.56 11.00
CA THR A 63 11.77 -1.88 11.57
C THR A 63 12.35 -2.59 12.78
N ARG A 64 11.92 -3.82 13.10
CA ARG A 64 12.33 -4.56 14.29
C ARG A 64 13.85 -4.80 14.41
N ASP A 65 14.54 -4.83 13.27
CA ASP A 65 16.00 -5.01 13.20
C ASP A 65 16.75 -3.69 12.97
N GLY A 66 16.09 -2.53 13.22
CA GLY A 66 16.64 -1.19 13.09
C GLY A 66 16.15 -0.47 11.84
N ALA A 67 16.75 -0.74 10.67
CA ALA A 67 16.25 -0.19 9.40
C ALA A 67 14.99 -0.92 8.91
N PRO A 68 14.13 -0.26 8.10
CA PRO A 68 13.00 -0.95 7.47
C PRO A 68 13.50 -2.00 6.46
N GLU A 69 13.04 -3.24 6.64
CA GLU A 69 13.42 -4.39 5.84
C GLU A 69 12.19 -5.22 5.45
N VAL A 70 12.32 -6.04 4.41
CA VAL A 70 11.28 -6.95 3.93
C VAL A 70 11.25 -8.22 4.78
N HIS A 71 10.08 -8.55 5.30
CA HIS A 71 9.80 -9.76 6.04
C HIS A 71 8.63 -10.52 5.41
N VAL A 72 8.61 -11.83 5.60
CA VAL A 72 7.53 -12.72 5.15
C VAL A 72 7.18 -13.73 6.24
N ALA A 73 5.92 -14.18 6.24
CA ALA A 73 5.45 -15.31 7.03
C ALA A 73 4.25 -15.97 6.35
N PRO A 74 3.89 -17.22 6.72
CA PRO A 74 2.64 -17.83 6.32
C PRO A 74 1.44 -16.96 6.73
N VAL A 75 0.38 -16.92 5.90
CA VAL A 75 -0.81 -16.10 6.14
C VAL A 75 -1.59 -16.52 7.41
N ASP A 76 -1.51 -17.79 7.77
CA ASP A 76 -2.13 -18.38 8.96
C ASP A 76 -1.27 -18.22 10.24
N GLY A 77 -0.10 -17.57 10.11
CA GLY A 77 0.85 -17.36 11.20
C GLY A 77 1.99 -18.36 11.19
N GLY A 78 2.98 -18.10 12.00
CA GLY A 78 4.19 -18.91 12.09
C GLY A 78 5.46 -18.08 12.19
N SER A 79 6.61 -18.72 11.94
CA SER A 79 7.89 -18.02 12.00
C SER A 79 8.06 -17.06 10.83
N SER A 80 8.38 -15.81 11.12
CA SER A 80 8.71 -14.83 10.10
C SER A 80 10.16 -14.96 9.65
N LYS A 81 10.40 -14.72 8.35
CA LYS A 81 11.72 -14.68 7.73
C LYS A 81 12.01 -13.26 7.22
N ARG A 82 13.17 -12.72 7.58
CA ARG A 82 13.70 -11.49 6.98
C ARG A 82 14.34 -11.83 5.63
N LEU A 83 13.99 -11.10 4.58
CA LEU A 83 14.50 -11.31 3.22
C LEU A 83 15.59 -10.33 2.82
N THR A 84 15.60 -9.11 3.40
CA THR A 84 16.56 -8.08 3.03
C THR A 84 17.40 -7.60 4.20
N TYR A 85 18.62 -7.17 3.92
CA TYR A 85 19.61 -6.66 4.87
C TYR A 85 20.22 -5.36 4.31
N TRP A 86 19.36 -4.47 3.81
CA TRP A 86 19.79 -3.30 3.05
C TRP A 86 20.26 -2.14 3.93
N GLY A 87 19.81 -2.08 5.18
CA GLY A 87 20.13 -0.95 6.08
C GLY A 87 19.64 0.39 5.57
N SER A 88 18.75 0.39 4.58
CA SER A 88 18.21 1.61 3.97
C SER A 88 17.10 2.20 4.84
N SER A 89 17.14 3.51 5.08
CA SER A 89 16.07 4.21 5.82
C SER A 89 14.73 4.27 5.07
N ARG A 90 14.71 3.83 3.81
CA ARG A 90 13.52 3.87 2.95
C ARG A 90 13.39 2.57 2.16
N THR A 91 12.88 1.56 2.83
CA THR A 91 12.43 0.32 2.21
C THR A 91 10.94 0.18 2.50
N SER A 92 10.16 -0.21 1.49
CA SER A 92 8.73 -0.46 1.65
C SER A 92 8.27 -1.54 0.68
N VAL A 93 7.59 -2.56 1.22
CA VAL A 93 6.85 -3.54 0.40
C VAL A 93 5.70 -2.83 -0.30
N ARG A 94 5.49 -3.11 -1.59
CA ARG A 94 4.41 -2.52 -2.40
C ARG A 94 3.44 -3.56 -2.95
N GLY A 95 3.91 -4.78 -3.15
CA GLY A 95 3.10 -5.85 -3.72
C GLY A 95 3.91 -7.08 -4.03
N TRP A 96 3.54 -7.71 -5.11
CA TRP A 96 4.20 -8.88 -5.68
C TRP A 96 4.44 -8.65 -7.17
N THR A 97 5.53 -9.19 -7.67
CA THR A 97 5.78 -9.23 -9.12
C THR A 97 4.94 -10.34 -9.76
N PRO A 98 4.70 -10.30 -11.07
CA PRO A 98 3.95 -11.35 -11.76
C PRO A 98 4.54 -12.76 -11.61
N ASP A 99 5.84 -12.87 -11.42
CA ASP A 99 6.58 -14.13 -11.18
C ASP A 99 6.66 -14.53 -9.69
N GLY A 100 5.94 -13.84 -8.80
CA GLY A 100 5.76 -14.23 -7.40
C GLY A 100 6.89 -13.82 -6.45
N GLN A 101 7.74 -12.87 -6.83
CA GLN A 101 8.70 -12.25 -5.92
C GLN A 101 8.05 -11.07 -5.18
N VAL A 102 8.61 -10.70 -4.01
CA VAL A 102 8.10 -9.53 -3.29
C VAL A 102 8.54 -8.24 -4.02
N LEU A 103 7.57 -7.43 -4.42
CA LEU A 103 7.82 -6.10 -4.97
C LEU A 103 8.06 -5.10 -3.83
N ALA A 104 9.25 -4.53 -3.77
CA ALA A 104 9.59 -3.50 -2.80
C ALA A 104 10.19 -2.27 -3.49
N ILE A 105 10.06 -1.11 -2.87
CA ILE A 105 10.83 0.07 -3.23
C ILE A 105 11.88 0.35 -2.16
N SER A 106 13.07 0.76 -2.58
CA SER A 106 14.17 1.06 -1.65
C SER A 106 15.15 2.07 -2.23
N THR A 107 15.81 2.80 -1.34
CA THR A 107 16.97 3.64 -1.67
C THR A 107 18.31 2.89 -1.46
N SER A 108 18.28 1.60 -1.15
CA SER A 108 19.47 0.78 -0.98
C SER A 108 20.34 0.79 -2.24
N GLY A 109 21.64 0.99 -2.06
CA GLY A 109 22.60 1.08 -3.17
C GLY A 109 22.51 2.37 -4.00
N GLN A 110 21.69 3.35 -3.58
CA GLN A 110 21.56 4.63 -4.24
C GLN A 110 22.36 5.72 -3.54
N ALA A 111 22.95 6.63 -4.31
CA ALA A 111 23.69 7.79 -3.77
C ALA A 111 22.76 8.79 -3.05
N SER A 112 21.47 8.76 -3.31
CA SER A 112 20.49 9.64 -2.70
C SER A 112 19.46 8.86 -1.88
N LEU A 113 19.31 9.20 -0.61
CA LEU A 113 18.28 8.68 0.29
C LEU A 113 16.85 9.15 -0.08
N ARG A 114 16.69 9.93 -1.13
CA ARG A 114 15.39 10.46 -1.59
C ARG A 114 14.88 9.81 -2.86
N ARG A 115 15.69 8.96 -3.51
CA ARG A 115 15.38 8.35 -4.80
C ARG A 115 15.29 6.84 -4.64
N SER A 116 14.07 6.33 -4.57
CA SER A 116 13.80 4.89 -4.47
C SER A 116 13.71 4.24 -5.84
N TRP A 117 14.05 2.97 -5.89
CA TRP A 117 13.93 2.10 -7.04
C TRP A 117 13.10 0.87 -6.70
N ALA A 118 12.38 0.36 -7.68
CA ALA A 118 11.65 -0.89 -7.51
C ALA A 118 12.61 -2.09 -7.52
N ARG A 119 12.37 -3.03 -6.62
CA ARG A 119 13.16 -4.24 -6.40
C ARG A 119 12.25 -5.46 -6.43
N ALA A 120 12.67 -6.50 -7.13
CA ALA A 120 12.11 -7.84 -7.00
C ALA A 120 12.94 -8.62 -5.99
N VAL A 121 12.32 -9.04 -4.89
CA VAL A 121 12.99 -9.71 -3.75
C VAL A 121 12.55 -11.17 -3.72
N PRO A 122 13.48 -12.12 -3.98
CA PRO A 122 13.15 -13.53 -4.01
C PRO A 122 12.88 -14.09 -2.61
N LEU A 123 11.95 -15.05 -2.50
CA LEU A 123 11.53 -15.64 -1.22
C LEU A 123 12.60 -16.54 -0.58
N ASP A 124 13.55 -17.04 -1.34
CA ASP A 124 14.67 -17.83 -0.83
C ASP A 124 15.69 -16.98 -0.04
N GLY A 125 15.66 -15.64 -0.22
CA GLY A 125 16.58 -14.69 0.40
C GLY A 125 17.84 -14.45 -0.45
N GLY A 126 17.80 -14.79 -1.73
CA GLY A 126 18.81 -14.45 -2.72
C GLY A 126 18.90 -12.93 -2.98
N PRO A 127 19.83 -12.50 -3.84
CA PRO A 127 19.98 -11.10 -4.19
C PRO A 127 18.72 -10.58 -4.90
N ALA A 128 18.29 -9.37 -4.54
CA ALA A 128 17.15 -8.72 -5.16
C ALA A 128 17.53 -8.02 -6.47
N ASP A 129 16.73 -8.23 -7.50
CA ASP A 129 16.90 -7.55 -8.78
C ASP A 129 16.35 -6.13 -8.77
N THR A 130 17.01 -5.24 -9.49
CA THR A 130 16.50 -3.89 -9.73
C THR A 130 15.62 -3.89 -10.97
N LEU A 131 14.35 -3.51 -10.82
CA LEU A 131 13.44 -3.42 -11.93
C LEU A 131 13.73 -2.16 -12.78
N PRO A 132 13.59 -2.24 -14.12
CA PRO A 132 14.03 -1.20 -15.07
C PRO A 132 13.03 -0.04 -15.17
N TYR A 133 12.50 0.44 -14.04
CA TYR A 133 11.49 1.52 -14.02
C TYR A 133 12.08 2.89 -13.64
N GLY A 134 13.37 2.95 -13.30
CA GLY A 134 14.01 4.17 -12.84
C GLY A 134 13.57 4.56 -11.42
N ILE A 135 13.46 5.86 -11.18
CA ILE A 135 13.11 6.41 -9.86
C ILE A 135 11.60 6.39 -9.71
N VAL A 136 11.10 5.58 -8.78
CA VAL A 136 9.67 5.38 -8.52
C VAL A 136 9.33 5.42 -7.04
N GLY A 137 8.10 5.84 -6.73
CA GLY A 137 7.54 5.79 -5.38
C GLY A 137 6.64 4.58 -5.15
N ASP A 138 6.02 4.07 -6.24
CA ASP A 138 5.17 2.88 -6.20
C ASP A 138 5.01 2.28 -7.60
N VAL A 139 4.61 1.00 -7.67
CA VAL A 139 4.44 0.24 -8.91
C VAL A 139 3.24 -0.67 -8.79
N ALA A 140 2.38 -0.70 -9.81
CA ALA A 140 1.34 -1.70 -9.98
C ALA A 140 1.50 -2.38 -11.34
N HIS A 141 1.48 -3.72 -11.35
CA HIS A 141 1.44 -4.51 -12.58
C HIS A 141 -0.01 -4.70 -13.01
N GLY A 142 -0.26 -4.58 -14.30
CA GLY A 142 -1.58 -4.86 -14.88
C GLY A 142 -1.81 -6.36 -15.13
N PRO A 143 -3.05 -6.72 -15.53
CA PRO A 143 -3.42 -8.12 -15.75
C PRO A 143 -2.79 -8.74 -17.02
N ARG A 144 -2.33 -7.91 -17.96
CA ARG A 144 -1.66 -8.37 -19.18
C ARG A 144 -0.16 -8.14 -19.07
N ASP A 145 0.60 -8.97 -19.78
CA ASP A 145 2.06 -8.81 -19.84
C ASP A 145 2.47 -7.41 -20.31
N GLY A 146 3.55 -6.89 -19.76
CA GLY A 146 4.05 -5.57 -20.08
C GLY A 146 3.24 -4.39 -19.49
N GLN A 147 2.05 -4.59 -18.96
CA GLN A 147 1.26 -3.52 -18.35
C GLN A 147 1.83 -3.10 -16.98
N VAL A 148 2.18 -1.83 -16.87
CA VAL A 148 2.76 -1.27 -15.64
C VAL A 148 2.25 0.14 -15.40
N LEU A 149 1.80 0.41 -14.19
CA LEU A 149 1.48 1.74 -13.69
C LEU A 149 2.50 2.16 -12.64
N LEU A 150 3.14 3.31 -12.84
CA LEU A 150 4.16 3.84 -11.95
C LEU A 150 3.69 5.11 -11.26
N LEU A 151 4.06 5.26 -10.02
CA LEU A 151 3.98 6.51 -9.30
C LEU A 151 5.37 7.12 -9.17
N SER A 152 5.60 8.29 -9.75
CA SER A 152 6.80 9.07 -9.47
C SER A 152 6.59 9.88 -8.20
N ALA A 153 7.33 9.56 -7.16
CA ALA A 153 7.36 10.36 -5.94
C ALA A 153 8.81 10.61 -5.54
N PRO A 154 9.45 11.68 -6.04
CA PRO A 154 10.86 11.95 -5.78
C PRO A 154 11.22 12.01 -4.29
N MET A 155 10.25 12.28 -3.43
CA MET A 155 10.48 12.41 -1.99
C MET A 155 10.04 11.19 -1.18
N GLY A 156 9.38 10.19 -1.76
CA GLY A 156 8.94 8.97 -1.07
C GLY A 156 8.11 9.28 0.19
N ARG A 157 7.32 10.33 0.18
CA ARG A 157 6.44 10.73 1.28
C ARG A 157 5.01 10.34 0.92
N GLU A 158 4.28 9.83 1.90
CA GLU A 158 2.85 9.64 1.76
C GLU A 158 2.13 10.99 1.70
N ALA A 159 1.12 11.12 0.83
CA ALA A 159 0.30 12.32 0.64
C ALA A 159 -0.35 12.79 1.94
N ALA A 160 -0.66 11.84 2.80
CA ALA A 160 -1.26 12.12 4.09
C ALA A 160 -0.46 13.08 4.98
N TRP A 161 0.81 13.28 4.70
CA TRP A 161 1.64 14.20 5.47
C TRP A 161 1.37 15.66 5.12
N TRP A 162 0.96 15.96 3.87
CA TRP A 162 0.67 17.32 3.42
C TRP A 162 -0.60 17.30 2.57
N LYS A 163 -1.70 17.57 3.20
CA LYS A 163 -2.99 17.67 2.52
C LYS A 163 -2.94 18.72 1.42
N ARG A 164 -3.48 18.37 0.24
CA ARG A 164 -3.57 19.26 -0.93
C ARG A 164 -2.21 19.79 -1.38
N TYR A 165 -1.17 18.95 -1.30
CA TYR A 165 0.14 19.34 -1.78
C TYR A 165 0.14 19.38 -3.31
N ARG A 166 0.49 20.56 -3.85
CA ARG A 166 0.52 20.85 -5.30
C ARG A 166 1.91 21.17 -5.83
N GLY A 167 2.93 20.95 -5.04
CA GLY A 167 4.31 21.21 -5.42
C GLY A 167 4.89 20.21 -6.39
N GLY A 168 6.07 20.50 -6.93
CA GLY A 168 6.74 19.68 -7.94
C GLY A 168 7.05 18.24 -7.57
N THR A 169 6.95 17.90 -6.26
CA THR A 169 7.13 16.53 -5.73
C THR A 169 5.81 15.80 -5.49
N ALA A 170 4.66 16.35 -5.90
CA ALA A 170 3.40 15.63 -5.90
C ALA A 170 3.50 14.37 -6.79
N GLY A 171 2.81 13.30 -6.39
CA GLY A 171 2.79 12.05 -7.14
C GLY A 171 2.26 12.25 -8.56
N LYS A 172 2.87 11.58 -9.52
CA LYS A 172 2.50 11.61 -10.94
C LYS A 172 2.40 10.19 -11.45
N LEU A 173 1.35 9.90 -12.19
CA LEU A 173 1.14 8.58 -12.77
C LEU A 173 1.75 8.48 -14.17
N TRP A 174 2.43 7.37 -14.40
CA TRP A 174 3.00 6.98 -15.69
C TRP A 174 2.56 5.58 -16.01
N ILE A 175 2.06 5.34 -17.21
CA ILE A 175 1.54 4.06 -17.64
C ILE A 175 2.28 3.51 -18.84
N ARG A 176 2.54 2.20 -18.84
CA ARG A 176 2.86 1.37 -20.00
C ARG A 176 1.70 0.39 -20.19
N ARG A 177 1.10 0.38 -21.38
CA ARG A 177 -0.15 -0.35 -21.63
C ARG A 177 0.06 -1.80 -22.10
N GLY A 178 1.30 -2.26 -22.22
CA GLY A 178 1.67 -3.58 -22.73
C GLY A 178 2.34 -3.50 -24.10
N ASP A 179 2.78 -4.65 -24.61
CA ASP A 179 3.62 -4.74 -25.82
C ASP A 179 2.84 -4.64 -27.16
N THR A 180 1.52 -4.45 -27.13
CA THR A 180 0.69 -4.52 -28.34
C THR A 180 0.54 -3.20 -29.10
N ASP A 181 1.10 -2.11 -28.60
CA ASP A 181 0.73 -0.80 -29.08
C ASP A 181 1.76 -0.10 -29.94
N ASP A 182 2.67 -0.81 -30.62
CA ASP A 182 3.30 -0.13 -31.76
C ASP A 182 4.19 -1.05 -32.60
N GLU A 183 4.01 -0.95 -33.91
CA GLU A 183 4.93 -1.39 -34.94
C GLU A 183 6.34 -0.77 -34.69
N GLY A 184 7.15 -1.42 -33.85
CA GLY A 184 8.58 -1.11 -33.65
C GLY A 184 8.92 -0.06 -32.60
N GLY A 185 8.04 0.24 -31.64
CA GLY A 185 8.29 1.23 -30.58
C GLY A 185 8.76 0.62 -29.26
N ASP A 186 9.78 1.22 -28.66
CA ASP A 186 10.07 1.08 -27.23
C ASP A 186 8.77 1.20 -26.42
N ALA A 187 8.51 0.23 -25.55
CA ALA A 187 7.39 0.26 -24.60
C ALA A 187 7.56 1.46 -23.64
N ARG A 188 7.14 2.63 -24.07
CA ARG A 188 7.34 3.90 -23.35
C ARG A 188 6.30 4.09 -22.28
N PHE A 189 6.72 4.64 -21.14
CA PHE A 189 5.80 5.18 -20.15
C PHE A 189 5.24 6.52 -20.63
N VAL A 190 3.91 6.63 -20.60
CA VAL A 190 3.18 7.86 -20.92
C VAL A 190 2.55 8.40 -19.62
N ARG A 191 2.62 9.70 -19.40
CA ARG A 191 2.00 10.34 -18.27
C ARG A 191 0.48 10.39 -18.46
N VAL A 192 -0.26 10.07 -17.40
CA VAL A 192 -1.73 10.20 -17.34
C VAL A 192 -2.12 11.14 -16.22
N HIS A 193 -3.28 11.77 -16.35
CA HIS A 193 -3.84 12.73 -15.38
C HIS A 193 -2.91 13.91 -15.08
N GLU A 194 -2.35 14.53 -16.12
CA GLU A 194 -1.54 15.74 -15.98
C GLU A 194 -2.33 16.93 -15.48
N GLU A 195 -3.63 16.94 -15.74
CA GLU A 195 -4.58 18.00 -15.40
C GLU A 195 -5.00 17.98 -13.92
N LEU A 196 -4.80 16.87 -13.20
CA LEU A 196 -5.22 16.80 -11.80
C LEU A 196 -4.29 17.62 -10.90
N ASP A 197 -4.85 18.70 -10.34
CA ASP A 197 -4.17 19.61 -9.43
C ASP A 197 -4.30 19.14 -7.98
N GLY A 198 -3.57 18.09 -7.61
CA GLY A 198 -3.57 17.46 -6.30
C GLY A 198 -2.45 16.46 -6.15
N ASN A 199 -2.40 15.81 -5.00
CA ASN A 199 -1.48 14.72 -4.80
C ASN A 199 -2.11 13.41 -5.25
N ILE A 200 -1.32 12.54 -5.86
CA ILE A 200 -1.74 11.22 -6.32
C ILE A 200 -0.89 10.18 -5.62
N GLU A 201 -1.52 9.11 -5.14
CA GLU A 201 -0.86 7.99 -4.47
C GLU A 201 -1.54 6.65 -4.73
N TYR A 202 -0.88 5.58 -4.35
CA TYR A 202 -1.39 4.21 -4.42
C TYR A 202 -1.92 3.86 -5.81
N PRO A 203 -1.02 3.77 -6.81
CA PRO A 203 -1.39 3.30 -8.13
C PRO A 203 -1.88 1.85 -8.05
N LEU A 204 -3.03 1.57 -8.62
CA LEU A 204 -3.67 0.25 -8.63
C LEU A 204 -4.09 -0.09 -10.05
N TRP A 205 -4.09 -1.39 -10.36
CA TRP A 205 -4.70 -1.88 -11.59
C TRP A 205 -5.88 -2.80 -11.23
N VAL A 206 -7.09 -2.43 -11.66
CA VAL A 206 -8.35 -3.09 -11.26
C VAL A 206 -9.12 -3.46 -12.52
N GLY A 207 -9.07 -4.72 -12.93
CA GLY A 207 -9.63 -5.17 -14.20
C GLY A 207 -9.05 -4.39 -15.38
N GLU A 208 -9.89 -3.75 -16.15
CA GLU A 208 -9.51 -2.91 -17.30
C GLU A 208 -9.29 -1.42 -16.93
N ARG A 209 -9.33 -1.07 -15.64
CA ARG A 209 -9.17 0.29 -15.14
C ARG A 209 -7.90 0.46 -14.33
N ILE A 210 -7.36 1.66 -14.32
CA ILE A 210 -6.38 2.09 -13.31
C ILE A 210 -7.12 2.82 -12.20
N ALA A 211 -6.67 2.64 -10.97
CA ALA A 211 -7.21 3.37 -9.82
C ALA A 211 -6.09 3.98 -8.98
N PHE A 212 -6.42 4.99 -8.19
CA PHE A 212 -5.46 5.72 -7.37
C PHE A 212 -6.19 6.53 -6.29
N LEU A 213 -5.45 6.98 -5.29
CA LEU A 213 -5.92 7.99 -4.36
C LEU A 213 -5.53 9.37 -4.84
N SER A 214 -6.42 10.35 -4.73
CA SER A 214 -6.11 11.76 -4.98
C SER A 214 -6.92 12.69 -4.09
N ASP A 215 -6.36 13.85 -3.77
CA ASP A 215 -7.01 14.91 -3.01
C ASP A 215 -7.28 16.19 -3.83
N HIS A 216 -7.33 16.06 -5.16
CA HIS A 216 -7.54 17.19 -6.05
C HIS A 216 -8.91 17.88 -5.85
N GLU A 217 -9.92 17.18 -5.37
CA GLU A 217 -11.22 17.75 -4.96
C GLU A 217 -11.26 18.15 -3.48
N GLY A 218 -10.12 18.12 -2.77
CA GLY A 218 -9.97 18.65 -1.40
C GLY A 218 -9.78 17.60 -0.33
N VAL A 219 -10.36 16.42 -0.45
CA VAL A 219 -10.18 15.28 0.47
C VAL A 219 -9.70 14.07 -0.33
N GLY A 220 -8.77 13.31 0.24
CA GLY A 220 -8.27 12.10 -0.40
C GLY A 220 -9.38 11.08 -0.61
N ALA A 221 -9.64 10.74 -1.86
CA ALA A 221 -10.67 9.79 -2.28
C ALA A 221 -10.12 8.78 -3.28
N VAL A 222 -10.83 7.68 -3.47
CA VAL A 222 -10.53 6.66 -4.49
C VAL A 222 -11.08 7.13 -5.83
N TYR A 223 -10.22 7.19 -6.82
CA TYR A 223 -10.56 7.48 -8.22
C TYR A 223 -10.16 6.33 -9.11
N SER A 224 -10.80 6.21 -10.27
CA SER A 224 -10.37 5.33 -11.36
C SER A 224 -10.59 5.97 -12.71
N SER A 225 -9.85 5.52 -13.71
CA SER A 225 -10.03 5.87 -15.10
C SER A 225 -9.73 4.68 -16.02
N LEU A 226 -10.01 4.81 -17.31
CA LEU A 226 -9.41 3.91 -18.29
C LEU A 226 -7.89 4.16 -18.38
N PRO A 227 -7.10 3.20 -18.89
CA PRO A 227 -5.64 3.33 -19.01
C PRO A 227 -5.14 4.49 -19.87
N ASP A 228 -5.99 5.07 -20.71
CA ASP A 228 -5.70 6.27 -21.50
C ASP A 228 -5.97 7.58 -20.74
N GLY A 229 -6.47 7.48 -19.50
CA GLY A 229 -6.85 8.62 -18.65
C GLY A 229 -8.30 9.08 -18.85
N SER A 230 -9.03 8.54 -19.82
CA SER A 230 -10.45 8.88 -20.03
C SER A 230 -11.35 8.24 -18.98
N ASP A 231 -12.60 8.69 -18.92
CA ASP A 231 -13.64 8.17 -18.02
C ASP A 231 -13.19 8.19 -16.54
N LEU A 232 -12.70 9.35 -16.07
CA LEU A 232 -12.34 9.55 -14.67
C LEU A 232 -13.61 9.49 -13.79
N ARG A 233 -13.58 8.61 -12.79
CA ARG A 233 -14.69 8.40 -11.83
C ARG A 233 -14.17 8.49 -10.41
N ARG A 234 -14.97 9.07 -9.52
CA ARG A 234 -14.77 9.03 -8.07
C ARG A 234 -15.63 7.95 -7.45
N HIS A 235 -15.07 7.16 -6.53
CA HIS A 235 -15.73 6.03 -5.88
C HIS A 235 -16.00 6.22 -4.39
N THR A 236 -15.42 7.26 -3.78
CA THR A 236 -15.63 7.55 -2.35
C THR A 236 -15.95 9.02 -2.15
N SER A 237 -16.64 9.33 -1.03
CA SER A 237 -17.01 10.71 -0.71
C SER A 237 -15.78 11.58 -0.46
N VAL A 238 -15.87 12.85 -0.83
CA VAL A 238 -14.94 13.92 -0.44
C VAL A 238 -15.41 14.66 0.81
N GLU A 239 -16.50 14.22 1.41
CA GLU A 239 -16.99 14.68 2.70
C GLU A 239 -16.49 13.73 3.79
N GLY A 240 -15.86 14.25 4.83
CA GLY A 240 -15.40 13.45 5.96
C GLY A 240 -13.90 13.16 5.99
N PHE A 241 -13.52 11.89 6.15
CA PHE A 241 -12.13 11.49 6.34
C PHE A 241 -11.44 11.07 5.04
N TYR A 242 -10.14 11.30 4.97
CA TYR A 242 -9.29 10.88 3.86
C TYR A 242 -9.31 9.35 3.68
N ALA A 243 -9.51 8.87 2.45
CA ALA A 243 -9.12 7.52 2.05
C ALA A 243 -7.60 7.44 2.00
N ARG A 244 -7.04 6.38 2.56
CA ARG A 244 -5.58 6.15 2.69
C ARG A 244 -5.25 4.69 2.44
N HIS A 245 -3.99 4.44 2.07
CA HIS A 245 -3.42 3.09 2.03
C HIS A 245 -4.22 2.11 1.16
N ALA A 246 -4.67 2.55 -0.01
CA ALA A 246 -5.45 1.71 -0.90
C ALA A 246 -4.64 0.53 -1.45
N ALA A 247 -5.31 -0.60 -1.66
CA ALA A 247 -4.77 -1.79 -2.29
C ALA A 247 -5.86 -2.55 -3.05
N THR A 248 -5.45 -3.48 -3.93
CA THR A 248 -6.37 -4.28 -4.75
C THR A 248 -5.90 -5.72 -4.87
N ASP A 249 -6.83 -6.61 -5.15
CA ASP A 249 -6.58 -7.98 -5.61
C ASP A 249 -6.72 -8.12 -7.14
N GLY A 250 -6.91 -6.99 -7.82
CA GLY A 250 -7.15 -6.92 -9.27
C GLY A 250 -8.61 -6.74 -9.65
N THR A 251 -9.56 -6.87 -8.71
CA THR A 251 -11.01 -6.71 -8.94
C THR A 251 -11.67 -5.78 -7.92
N ARG A 252 -11.31 -5.92 -6.66
CA ARG A 252 -11.83 -5.15 -5.51
C ARG A 252 -10.79 -4.15 -5.02
N VAL A 253 -11.23 -3.10 -4.35
CA VAL A 253 -10.34 -2.13 -3.72
C VAL A 253 -10.63 -2.04 -2.24
N VAL A 254 -9.59 -2.23 -1.41
CA VAL A 254 -9.64 -1.99 0.02
C VAL A 254 -8.84 -0.73 0.37
N TYR A 255 -9.32 0.05 1.32
CA TYR A 255 -8.64 1.25 1.79
C TYR A 255 -8.89 1.49 3.29
N ALA A 256 -8.05 2.32 3.91
CA ALA A 256 -8.26 2.76 5.28
C ALA A 256 -8.87 4.17 5.31
N SER A 257 -9.81 4.39 6.21
CA SER A 257 -10.34 5.74 6.50
C SER A 257 -10.75 5.82 7.96
N ALA A 258 -10.39 6.90 8.65
CA ALA A 258 -10.67 7.14 10.07
C ALA A 258 -10.20 6.02 11.03
N GLY A 259 -9.19 5.25 10.64
CA GLY A 259 -8.72 4.10 11.44
C GLY A 259 -9.52 2.82 11.25
N GLU A 260 -10.41 2.78 10.29
CA GLU A 260 -11.22 1.63 9.90
C GLU A 260 -10.86 1.14 8.49
N LEU A 261 -11.25 -0.09 8.17
CA LEU A 261 -11.06 -0.69 6.85
C LEU A 261 -12.36 -0.65 6.05
N TRP A 262 -12.25 -0.28 4.78
CA TRP A 262 -13.35 -0.13 3.85
C TRP A 262 -13.08 -0.88 2.56
N LEU A 263 -14.12 -1.43 1.96
CA LEU A 263 -14.08 -2.21 0.73
C LEU A 263 -15.02 -1.64 -0.32
N LEU A 264 -14.53 -1.58 -1.55
CA LEU A 264 -15.30 -1.45 -2.78
C LEU A 264 -15.25 -2.79 -3.49
N ASP A 265 -16.39 -3.43 -3.64
CA ASP A 265 -16.49 -4.77 -4.28
C ASP A 265 -16.24 -4.69 -5.79
N ASP A 266 -16.43 -3.54 -6.41
CA ASP A 266 -16.06 -3.21 -7.80
C ASP A 266 -15.84 -1.70 -7.99
N LEU A 267 -15.49 -1.27 -9.20
CA LEU A 267 -15.34 0.13 -9.60
C LEU A 267 -16.41 0.59 -10.60
N VAL A 268 -17.58 -0.05 -10.60
CA VAL A 268 -18.71 0.31 -11.45
C VAL A 268 -19.80 0.98 -10.64
N ASP A 269 -20.40 0.26 -9.73
CA ASP A 269 -21.57 0.70 -8.95
C ASP A 269 -21.45 0.44 -7.45
N ALA A 270 -20.33 -0.16 -6.97
CA ALA A 270 -20.20 -0.52 -5.56
C ALA A 270 -20.11 0.71 -4.65
N GLU A 271 -20.94 0.69 -3.60
CA GLU A 271 -20.83 1.61 -2.49
C GLU A 271 -19.80 1.09 -1.47
N PRO A 272 -19.01 1.97 -0.84
CA PRO A 272 -18.05 1.55 0.17
C PRO A 272 -18.72 0.88 1.37
N ARG A 273 -18.29 -0.33 1.70
CA ARG A 273 -18.72 -1.02 2.92
C ARG A 273 -17.58 -1.18 3.92
N ARG A 274 -17.88 -1.06 5.20
CA ARG A 274 -16.90 -1.25 6.27
C ARG A 274 -16.65 -2.74 6.50
N ILE A 275 -15.38 -3.11 6.69
CA ILE A 275 -14.98 -4.44 7.15
C ILE A 275 -14.89 -4.39 8.68
N ASP A 276 -15.80 -5.04 9.37
CA ASP A 276 -15.87 -5.04 10.84
C ASP A 276 -14.94 -6.11 11.43
N VAL A 277 -13.70 -5.74 11.70
CA VAL A 277 -12.70 -6.64 12.29
C VAL A 277 -12.58 -6.43 13.80
N ARG A 278 -12.31 -7.53 14.53
CA ARG A 278 -12.06 -7.53 15.97
C ARG A 278 -10.70 -8.15 16.23
N LEU A 279 -9.79 -7.37 16.82
CA LEU A 279 -8.49 -7.88 17.22
C LEU A 279 -8.62 -8.87 18.38
N GLY A 280 -7.94 -10.00 18.29
CA GLY A 280 -7.85 -11.00 19.36
C GLY A 280 -6.68 -10.70 20.30
N GLY A 281 -7.00 -10.52 21.58
CA GLY A 281 -5.99 -10.26 22.62
C GLY A 281 -5.84 -8.76 22.93
N GLN A 282 -5.46 -8.45 24.18
CA GLN A 282 -5.10 -7.09 24.59
C GLN A 282 -3.59 -7.04 24.79
N ARG A 283 -2.95 -6.02 24.22
CA ARG A 283 -1.62 -5.59 24.64
C ARG A 283 -1.80 -4.66 25.86
N THR A 284 -1.40 -5.12 27.01
CA THR A 284 -1.47 -4.33 28.26
C THR A 284 -0.52 -3.14 28.25
N ASP A 285 0.54 -3.21 27.47
CA ASP A 285 1.55 -2.16 27.29
C ASP A 285 1.07 -0.98 26.41
N LEU A 286 0.01 -1.16 25.63
CA LEU A 286 -0.61 -0.11 24.82
C LEU A 286 -1.80 0.57 25.51
N GLN A 287 -2.07 0.27 26.77
CA GLN A 287 -3.11 0.99 27.50
C GLN A 287 -2.73 2.47 27.67
N PRO A 288 -3.63 3.41 27.33
CA PRO A 288 -3.34 4.82 27.51
C PRO A 288 -3.01 5.10 28.99
N TYR A 289 -1.80 5.55 29.22
CA TYR A 289 -1.40 6.00 30.54
C TYR A 289 -2.05 7.37 30.78
N PRO A 290 -2.95 7.52 31.76
CA PRO A 290 -3.57 8.82 32.00
C PRO A 290 -2.53 9.79 32.54
N VAL A 291 -2.01 10.62 31.64
CA VAL A 291 -1.13 11.73 32.02
C VAL A 291 -2.01 12.90 32.43
N THR A 292 -2.08 13.17 33.73
CA THR A 292 -2.68 14.42 34.22
C THR A 292 -1.64 15.53 34.10
N ALA A 293 -2.01 16.65 33.50
CA ALA A 293 -1.13 17.81 33.33
C ALA A 293 -0.55 18.32 34.67
N ALA A 294 -1.24 18.11 35.75
CA ALA A 294 -0.79 18.44 37.11
C ALA A 294 0.52 17.73 37.56
N ARG A 295 0.91 16.63 36.91
CA ARG A 295 2.19 15.94 37.19
C ARG A 295 3.41 16.59 36.51
N TRP A 296 3.20 17.50 35.59
CA TRP A 296 4.29 18.10 34.80
C TRP A 296 4.50 19.58 35.12
N PHE A 297 3.55 20.22 35.76
CA PHE A 297 3.56 21.66 36.08
C PHE A 297 3.36 21.96 37.58
N GLY A 298 3.61 20.99 38.43
CA GLY A 298 3.60 21.15 39.86
C GLY A 298 4.95 21.58 40.40
#